data_a665d4a8f94e7767ef8702d71d3b9c69
#
_entry.id   a665d4a8f94e7767ef8702d71d3b9c69
#
_cell.length_a   1.000
_cell.length_b   1.000
_cell.length_c   1.000
_cell.angle_alpha   90.00
_cell.angle_beta   90.00
_cell.angle_gamma   90.00
#
_symmetry.space_group_name_H-M   'P 1'
#
loop_
_entity.id
_entity.type
_entity.pdbx_description
1 polymer ?
#
loop_
_entity_poly.entity_id
_entity_poly.type
_entity_poly.pdbx_seq_one_letter_code
_entity_poly.pdbx_strand_id
1 'polypeptide(L)'
;STLITLNTIAHHHHSMLQSSTSFQDLWLVLFDHTKIREDLKRTVNLGPFKEKIDDGLPIRKAAYTCILTMLTTMPSHVDVNRFASYLASGLAERESDVKMLCYHIMTKICAMVNARDVLMPVLDDLMVPLARTINKRLDKVLKTKANEASIQRVRQLLFSAVRAVESL
;
A
#
# COMPACT_ATOMS: atom_id res chain seq x y z
N SER A 1 18.08 2.51 -6.57
CA SER A 1 17.04 3.54 -6.45
C SER A 1 17.00 4.07 -5.03
N THR A 2 16.89 5.36 -4.85
CA THR A 2 16.94 6.07 -3.54
C THR A 2 15.96 5.48 -2.51
N LEU A 3 14.75 5.07 -2.95
CA LEU A 3 13.75 4.47 -2.06
C LEU A 3 14.19 3.11 -1.50
N ILE A 4 14.92 2.30 -2.27
CA ILE A 4 15.45 1.02 -1.80
C ILE A 4 16.54 1.25 -0.75
N THR A 5 17.43 2.21 -0.99
CA THR A 5 18.45 2.59 -0.01
C THR A 5 17.82 3.12 1.28
N LEU A 6 16.81 3.99 1.16
CA LEU A 6 16.05 4.50 2.29
C LEU A 6 15.39 3.38 3.09
N ASN A 7 14.77 2.41 2.41
CA ASN A 7 14.17 1.25 3.06
C ASN A 7 15.21 0.42 3.84
N THR A 8 16.40 0.23 3.28
CA THR A 8 17.51 -0.45 3.94
C THR A 8 17.97 0.30 5.20
N ILE A 9 18.10 1.64 5.12
CA ILE A 9 18.45 2.48 6.28
C ILE A 9 17.34 2.41 7.33
N ALA A 10 16.08 2.50 6.94
CA ALA A 10 14.94 2.38 7.86
C ALA A 10 14.90 1.01 8.57
N HIS A 11 15.33 -0.05 7.92
CA HIS A 11 15.36 -1.39 8.49
C HIS A 11 16.52 -1.61 9.44
N HIS A 12 17.73 -1.21 9.06
CA HIS A 12 18.95 -1.55 9.79
C HIS A 12 19.53 -0.41 10.64
N HIS A 13 19.24 0.84 10.28
CA HIS A 13 19.83 2.04 10.87
C HIS A 13 18.79 3.12 11.18
N HIS A 14 17.61 2.73 11.65
CA HIS A 14 16.48 3.64 11.89
C HIS A 14 16.82 4.80 12.83
N SER A 15 17.73 4.61 13.80
CA SER A 15 18.18 5.66 14.71
C SER A 15 18.84 6.84 13.98
N MET A 16 19.51 6.59 12.85
CA MET A 16 20.08 7.66 12.03
C MET A 16 18.99 8.53 11.38
N LEU A 17 17.88 7.92 10.97
CA LEU A 17 16.75 8.65 10.40
C LEU A 17 16.03 9.47 11.46
N GLN A 18 15.85 8.92 12.67
CA GLN A 18 15.18 9.61 13.78
C GLN A 18 15.91 10.88 14.22
N SER A 19 17.24 10.90 14.14
CA SER A 19 18.06 12.06 14.49
C SER A 19 18.16 13.12 13.41
N SER A 20 17.63 12.84 12.21
CA SER A 20 17.68 13.77 11.08
C SER A 20 16.68 14.90 11.22
N THR A 21 17.14 16.16 11.08
CA THR A 21 16.27 17.35 11.07
C THR A 21 15.31 17.38 9.88
N SER A 22 15.64 16.69 8.78
CA SER A 22 14.82 16.60 7.56
C SER A 22 13.87 15.40 7.55
N PHE A 23 13.69 14.72 8.69
CA PHE A 23 12.85 13.53 8.76
C PHE A 23 11.38 13.81 8.39
N GLN A 24 10.86 14.97 8.77
CA GLN A 24 9.49 15.37 8.42
C GLN A 24 9.31 15.59 6.91
N ASP A 25 10.30 16.16 6.22
CA ASP A 25 10.25 16.37 4.77
C ASP A 25 10.29 15.05 4.01
N LEU A 26 10.95 14.04 4.58
CA LEU A 26 11.02 12.71 4.03
C LEU A 26 9.64 12.06 3.88
N TRP A 27 8.74 12.26 4.85
CA TRP A 27 7.37 11.75 4.77
C TRP A 27 6.60 12.33 3.61
N LEU A 28 6.76 13.64 3.34
CA LEU A 28 6.11 14.30 2.22
C LEU A 28 6.53 13.67 0.89
N VAL A 29 7.82 13.43 0.74
CA VAL A 29 8.38 12.79 -0.46
C VAL A 29 7.88 11.35 -0.60
N LEU A 30 7.87 10.57 0.49
CA LEU A 30 7.36 9.20 0.47
C LEU A 30 5.88 9.15 0.10
N PHE A 31 5.05 10.01 0.70
CA PHE A 31 3.62 10.05 0.40
C PHE A 31 3.36 10.49 -1.04
N ASP A 32 4.12 11.42 -1.57
CA ASP A 32 4.01 11.82 -2.97
C ASP A 32 4.33 10.65 -3.93
N HIS A 33 5.32 9.83 -3.58
CA HIS A 33 5.67 8.64 -4.35
C HIS A 33 4.66 7.50 -4.27
N THR A 34 3.67 7.56 -3.38
CA THR A 34 2.54 6.60 -3.37
C THR A 34 1.46 6.92 -4.41
N LYS A 35 1.46 8.13 -4.95
CA LYS A 35 0.45 8.56 -5.93
C LYS A 35 0.66 7.92 -7.30
N ILE A 36 -0.45 7.72 -8.01
CA ILE A 36 -0.41 7.31 -9.42
C ILE A 36 0.13 8.48 -10.25
N ARG A 37 1.17 8.24 -11.03
CA ARG A 37 1.81 9.18 -11.92
C ARG A 37 1.35 8.89 -13.36
N GLU A 38 0.42 9.70 -13.88
CA GLU A 38 -0.09 9.52 -15.25
C GLU A 38 0.99 9.80 -16.31
N ASP A 39 1.95 10.68 -16.00
CA ASP A 39 3.12 10.99 -16.82
C ASP A 39 4.09 9.81 -16.98
N LEU A 40 4.03 8.81 -16.08
CA LEU A 40 4.82 7.58 -16.15
C LEU A 40 4.07 6.42 -16.81
N LYS A 41 2.84 6.65 -17.29
CA LYS A 41 2.08 5.65 -18.04
C LYS A 41 2.32 5.82 -19.53
N ARG A 42 2.73 4.74 -20.19
CA ARG A 42 2.94 4.71 -21.64
C ARG A 42 2.15 3.59 -22.28
N THR A 43 1.77 3.79 -23.51
CA THR A 43 1.12 2.75 -24.33
C THR A 43 2.12 2.21 -25.33
N VAL A 44 2.33 0.90 -25.30
CA VAL A 44 3.20 0.19 -26.26
C VAL A 44 2.31 -0.54 -27.26
N ASN A 45 2.59 -0.36 -28.55
CA ASN A 45 1.91 -1.08 -29.62
C ASN A 45 2.66 -2.40 -29.89
N LEU A 46 1.99 -3.50 -29.67
CA LEU A 46 2.48 -4.85 -29.93
C LEU A 46 1.72 -5.46 -31.12
N GLY A 47 1.88 -4.85 -32.31
CA GLY A 47 1.12 -5.24 -33.51
C GLY A 47 -0.37 -4.91 -33.36
N PRO A 48 -1.27 -5.91 -33.37
CA PRO A 48 -2.71 -5.67 -33.24
C PRO A 48 -3.15 -5.31 -31.82
N PHE A 49 -2.27 -5.45 -30.81
CA PHE A 49 -2.55 -5.20 -29.40
C PHE A 49 -1.88 -3.93 -28.90
N LYS A 50 -2.57 -3.22 -27.99
CA LYS A 50 -2.02 -2.07 -27.26
C LYS A 50 -1.93 -2.45 -25.78
N GLU A 51 -0.73 -2.37 -25.23
CA GLU A 51 -0.49 -2.60 -23.82
C GLU A 51 -0.18 -1.28 -23.11
N LYS A 52 -0.81 -1.06 -21.95
CA LYS A 52 -0.53 0.09 -21.08
C LYS A 52 0.47 -0.35 -20.03
N ILE A 53 1.65 0.24 -20.06
CA ILE A 53 2.72 0.03 -19.09
C ILE A 53 2.74 1.18 -18.10
N ASP A 54 2.83 0.86 -16.83
CA ASP A 54 2.94 1.82 -15.73
C ASP A 54 4.35 1.76 -15.14
N ASP A 55 5.24 2.60 -15.65
CA ASP A 55 6.64 2.68 -15.18
C ASP A 55 6.73 3.29 -13.77
N GLY A 56 5.66 3.90 -13.24
CA GLY A 56 5.54 4.39 -11.87
C GLY A 56 5.22 3.31 -10.83
N LEU A 57 4.75 2.13 -11.25
CA LEU A 57 4.37 1.06 -10.33
C LEU A 57 5.52 0.58 -9.41
N PRO A 58 6.76 0.35 -9.90
CA PRO A 58 7.87 -0.02 -9.03
C PRO A 58 8.20 1.04 -7.98
N ILE A 59 8.02 2.32 -8.32
CA ILE A 59 8.25 3.45 -7.42
C ILE A 59 7.22 3.43 -6.29
N ARG A 60 5.92 3.29 -6.62
CA ARG A 60 4.84 3.19 -5.63
C ARG A 60 5.03 2.00 -4.70
N LYS A 61 5.36 0.82 -5.23
CA LYS A 61 5.65 -0.38 -4.42
C LYS A 61 6.80 -0.13 -3.45
N ALA A 62 7.89 0.50 -3.90
CA ALA A 62 9.03 0.82 -3.05
C ALA A 62 8.64 1.84 -1.96
N ALA A 63 7.82 2.85 -2.26
CA ALA A 63 7.34 3.83 -1.29
C ALA A 63 6.46 3.17 -0.21
N TYR A 64 5.46 2.37 -0.57
CA TYR A 64 4.64 1.63 0.39
C TYR A 64 5.46 0.64 1.22
N THR A 65 6.45 -0.04 0.63
CA THR A 65 7.35 -0.93 1.37
C THR A 65 8.16 -0.15 2.40
N CYS A 66 8.70 1.01 2.03
CA CYS A 66 9.44 1.86 2.95
C CYS A 66 8.57 2.34 4.12
N ILE A 67 7.32 2.78 3.85
CA ILE A 67 6.36 3.19 4.87
C ILE A 67 6.06 2.02 5.83
N LEU A 68 5.83 0.81 5.31
CA LEU A 68 5.59 -0.38 6.13
C LEU A 68 6.80 -0.72 7.03
N THR A 69 8.01 -0.60 6.49
CA THR A 69 9.25 -0.79 7.27
C THR A 69 9.33 0.23 8.40
N MET A 70 9.09 1.51 8.10
CA MET A 70 9.14 2.59 9.10
C MET A 70 8.05 2.44 10.18
N LEU A 71 6.83 2.05 9.82
CA LEU A 71 5.77 1.70 10.79
C LEU A 71 6.16 0.53 11.69
N THR A 72 7.03 -0.35 11.22
CA THR A 72 7.48 -1.51 11.99
C THR A 72 8.67 -1.16 12.90
N THR A 73 9.59 -0.34 12.43
CA THR A 73 10.86 -0.04 13.15
C THR A 73 10.78 1.23 14.00
N MET A 74 9.94 2.20 13.62
CA MET A 74 9.84 3.50 14.27
C MET A 74 8.40 4.08 14.25
N PRO A 75 7.39 3.35 14.78
CA PRO A 75 5.98 3.71 14.63
C PRO A 75 5.63 5.09 15.19
N SER A 76 6.28 5.51 16.28
CA SER A 76 6.04 6.82 16.91
C SER A 76 6.50 8.03 16.10
N HIS A 77 7.30 7.81 15.05
CA HIS A 77 7.84 8.87 14.21
C HIS A 77 7.09 9.00 12.86
N VAL A 78 6.13 8.10 12.60
CA VAL A 78 5.32 8.13 11.37
C VAL A 78 4.14 9.08 11.56
N ASP A 79 3.95 10.03 10.65
CA ASP A 79 2.74 10.85 10.59
C ASP A 79 1.57 10.03 10.02
N VAL A 80 0.99 9.19 10.88
CA VAL A 80 -0.07 8.24 10.50
C VAL A 80 -1.36 8.97 10.14
N ASN A 81 -1.68 10.07 10.82
CA ASN A 81 -2.87 10.88 10.53
C ASN A 81 -2.85 11.37 9.08
N ARG A 82 -1.71 11.90 8.66
CA ARG A 82 -1.54 12.37 7.29
C ARG A 82 -1.54 11.23 6.29
N PHE A 83 -0.95 10.09 6.64
CA PHE A 83 -0.87 8.93 5.75
C PHE A 83 -2.22 8.24 5.54
N ALA A 84 -3.15 8.30 6.48
CA ALA A 84 -4.43 7.61 6.40
C ALA A 84 -5.22 7.91 5.10
N SER A 85 -5.20 9.16 4.61
CA SER A 85 -5.82 9.54 3.35
C SER A 85 -5.14 8.92 2.11
N TYR A 86 -3.82 8.75 2.15
CA TYR A 86 -3.07 8.08 1.06
C TYR A 86 -3.31 6.57 1.05
N LEU A 87 -3.59 5.98 2.22
CA LEU A 87 -3.91 4.57 2.36
C LEU A 87 -5.19 4.21 1.60
N ALA A 88 -6.23 5.04 1.66
CA ALA A 88 -7.47 4.83 0.92
C ALA A 88 -7.21 4.73 -0.60
N SER A 89 -6.37 5.61 -1.15
CA SER A 89 -5.97 5.57 -2.56
C SER A 89 -5.24 4.27 -2.92
N GLY A 90 -4.33 3.80 -2.06
CA GLY A 90 -3.60 2.55 -2.27
C GLY A 90 -4.50 1.31 -2.19
N LEU A 91 -5.51 1.31 -1.31
CA LEU A 91 -6.52 0.25 -1.23
C LEU A 91 -7.42 0.21 -2.48
N ALA A 92 -7.64 1.35 -3.13
CA ALA A 92 -8.42 1.47 -4.36
C ALA A 92 -7.64 1.07 -5.63
N GLU A 93 -6.30 0.92 -5.56
CA GLU A 93 -5.42 0.57 -6.67
C GLU A 93 -5.87 -0.70 -7.40
N ARG A 94 -5.47 -0.83 -8.68
CA ARG A 94 -5.71 -2.05 -9.47
C ARG A 94 -4.71 -3.15 -9.17
N GLU A 95 -3.48 -2.75 -8.82
CA GLU A 95 -2.36 -3.65 -8.59
C GLU A 95 -2.48 -4.38 -7.26
N SER A 96 -2.51 -5.71 -7.33
CA SER A 96 -2.68 -6.57 -6.15
C SER A 96 -1.55 -6.43 -5.14
N ASP A 97 -0.31 -6.25 -5.61
CA ASP A 97 0.86 -6.11 -4.74
C ASP A 97 0.80 -4.83 -3.91
N VAL A 98 0.35 -3.71 -4.52
CA VAL A 98 0.16 -2.44 -3.79
C VAL A 98 -0.95 -2.59 -2.76
N LYS A 99 -2.08 -3.21 -3.11
CA LYS A 99 -3.16 -3.49 -2.16
C LYS A 99 -2.69 -4.32 -0.97
N MET A 100 -1.90 -5.37 -1.21
CA MET A 100 -1.36 -6.19 -0.13
C MET A 100 -0.50 -5.38 0.83
N LEU A 101 0.38 -4.52 0.31
CA LEU A 101 1.18 -3.60 1.15
C LEU A 101 0.26 -2.70 1.99
N CYS A 102 -0.79 -2.12 1.38
CA CYS A 102 -1.74 -1.28 2.09
C CYS A 102 -2.52 -2.04 3.17
N TYR A 103 -2.90 -3.31 2.95
CA TYR A 103 -3.53 -4.13 3.99
C TYR A 103 -2.59 -4.40 5.16
N HIS A 104 -1.31 -4.70 4.89
CA HIS A 104 -0.32 -4.88 5.94
C HIS A 104 -0.09 -3.59 6.74
N ILE A 105 -0.03 -2.44 6.05
CA ILE A 105 0.09 -1.13 6.70
C ILE A 105 -1.14 -0.87 7.57
N MET A 106 -2.35 -1.10 7.06
CA MET A 106 -3.59 -0.92 7.83
C MET A 106 -3.59 -1.78 9.10
N THR A 107 -3.24 -3.05 8.99
CA THR A 107 -3.11 -3.95 10.16
C THR A 107 -2.09 -3.42 11.18
N LYS A 108 -1.00 -2.82 10.73
CA LYS A 108 0.00 -2.20 11.63
C LYS A 108 -0.56 -0.96 12.32
N ILE A 109 -1.28 -0.10 11.60
CA ILE A 109 -1.91 1.09 12.17
C ILE A 109 -2.97 0.69 13.21
N CYS A 110 -3.80 -0.32 12.92
CA CYS A 110 -4.81 -0.83 13.85
C CYS A 110 -4.21 -1.36 15.17
N ALA A 111 -2.96 -1.82 15.15
CA ALA A 111 -2.26 -2.27 16.34
C ALA A 111 -1.66 -1.11 17.18
N MET A 112 -1.77 0.14 16.75
CA MET A 112 -1.28 1.30 17.49
C MET A 112 -2.28 1.75 18.55
N VAL A 113 -1.80 2.37 19.64
CA VAL A 113 -2.64 2.82 20.77
C VAL A 113 -3.69 3.85 20.34
N ASN A 114 -3.36 4.72 19.38
CA ASN A 114 -4.23 5.77 18.85
C ASN A 114 -4.90 5.40 17.51
N ALA A 115 -4.98 4.12 17.18
CA ALA A 115 -5.52 3.65 15.90
C ALA A 115 -6.92 4.20 15.61
N ARG A 116 -7.80 4.20 16.61
CA ARG A 116 -9.16 4.70 16.47
C ARG A 116 -9.21 6.17 16.04
N ASP A 117 -8.46 7.02 16.71
CA ASP A 117 -8.44 8.47 16.43
C ASP A 117 -7.91 8.77 15.04
N VAL A 118 -6.97 7.94 14.55
CA VAL A 118 -6.37 8.04 13.23
C VAL A 118 -7.30 7.54 12.11
N LEU A 119 -7.99 6.43 12.34
CA LEU A 119 -8.73 5.73 11.28
C LEU A 119 -10.19 6.18 11.18
N MET A 120 -10.82 6.58 12.30
CA MET A 120 -12.23 7.00 12.30
C MET A 120 -12.55 8.13 11.31
N PRO A 121 -11.73 9.17 11.16
CA PRO A 121 -12.00 10.25 10.20
C PRO A 121 -12.02 9.82 8.74
N VAL A 122 -11.34 8.72 8.40
CA VAL A 122 -11.19 8.21 7.02
C VAL A 122 -11.81 6.82 6.84
N LEU A 123 -12.55 6.33 7.83
CA LEU A 123 -13.08 4.96 7.85
C LEU A 123 -13.92 4.63 6.62
N ASP A 124 -14.82 5.51 6.23
CA ASP A 124 -15.68 5.30 5.07
C ASP A 124 -14.87 5.18 3.78
N ASP A 125 -13.83 6.01 3.63
CA ASP A 125 -12.93 5.97 2.47
C ASP A 125 -12.12 4.67 2.41
N LEU A 126 -11.79 4.08 3.56
CA LEU A 126 -11.09 2.80 3.65
C LEU A 126 -12.02 1.61 3.39
N MET A 127 -13.23 1.65 3.92
CA MET A 127 -14.19 0.54 3.84
C MET A 127 -14.69 0.28 2.42
N VAL A 128 -14.92 1.33 1.62
CA VAL A 128 -15.41 1.18 0.24
C VAL A 128 -14.48 0.36 -0.64
N PRO A 129 -13.17 0.64 -0.77
CA PRO A 129 -12.26 -0.17 -1.57
C PRO A 129 -12.04 -1.58 -1.00
N LEU A 130 -12.09 -1.76 0.33
CA LEU A 130 -12.00 -3.06 0.99
C LEU A 130 -13.18 -3.95 0.60
N ALA A 131 -14.41 -3.48 0.82
CA ALA A 131 -15.63 -4.20 0.47
C ALA A 131 -15.66 -4.55 -1.03
N ARG A 132 -15.30 -3.59 -1.90
CA ARG A 132 -15.20 -3.83 -3.35
C ARG A 132 -14.20 -4.93 -3.70
N THR A 133 -13.06 -4.97 -3.01
CA THR A 133 -12.04 -6.00 -3.27
C THR A 133 -12.52 -7.37 -2.84
N ILE A 134 -13.13 -7.48 -1.66
CA ILE A 134 -13.68 -8.74 -1.13
C ILE A 134 -14.76 -9.28 -2.07
N ASN A 135 -15.77 -8.47 -2.41
CA ASN A 135 -16.87 -8.88 -3.25
C ASN A 135 -16.42 -9.29 -4.66
N LYS A 136 -15.60 -8.46 -5.31
CA LYS A 136 -15.11 -8.74 -6.67
C LYS A 136 -14.26 -10.01 -6.76
N ARG A 137 -13.49 -10.31 -5.72
CA ARG A 137 -12.61 -11.49 -5.70
C ARG A 137 -13.36 -12.75 -5.38
N LEU A 138 -14.37 -12.69 -4.51
CA LEU A 138 -15.30 -13.80 -4.27
C LEU A 138 -16.02 -14.21 -5.58
N ASP A 139 -16.57 -13.25 -6.32
CA ASP A 139 -17.20 -13.50 -7.61
C ASP A 139 -16.27 -14.18 -8.62
N LYS A 140 -14.99 -13.73 -8.65
CA LYS A 140 -14.01 -14.30 -9.56
C LYS A 140 -13.66 -15.75 -9.21
N VAL A 141 -13.50 -16.07 -7.93
CA VAL A 141 -13.20 -17.45 -7.49
C VAL A 141 -14.35 -18.37 -7.81
N LEU A 142 -15.59 -17.92 -7.61
CA LEU A 142 -16.80 -18.72 -7.84
C LEU A 142 -17.08 -18.97 -9.34
N LYS A 143 -16.64 -18.08 -10.23
CA LYS A 143 -17.00 -18.09 -11.67
C LYS A 143 -15.91 -18.63 -12.61
N THR A 144 -14.67 -18.84 -12.15
CA THR A 144 -13.54 -19.13 -13.06
C THR A 144 -12.89 -20.47 -12.73
N LYS A 145 -12.63 -21.28 -13.77
CA LYS A 145 -11.63 -22.37 -13.74
C LYS A 145 -10.23 -21.74 -13.74
N ALA A 146 -9.84 -21.11 -12.63
CA ALA A 146 -8.55 -20.46 -12.49
C ALA A 146 -7.45 -21.51 -12.20
N ASN A 147 -6.23 -21.28 -12.71
CA ASN A 147 -5.09 -22.11 -12.34
C ASN A 147 -4.73 -21.90 -10.84
N GLU A 148 -4.07 -22.88 -10.26
CA GLU A 148 -3.73 -22.91 -8.84
C GLU A 148 -2.99 -21.65 -8.33
N ALA A 149 -2.03 -21.15 -9.12
CA ALA A 149 -1.28 -19.95 -8.77
C ALA A 149 -2.16 -18.68 -8.68
N SER A 150 -3.15 -18.57 -9.59
CA SER A 150 -4.12 -17.47 -9.55
C SER A 150 -5.04 -17.56 -8.34
N ILE A 151 -5.47 -18.78 -7.96
CA ILE A 151 -6.28 -19.04 -6.78
C ILE A 151 -5.51 -18.66 -5.51
N GLN A 152 -4.25 -19.06 -5.39
CA GLN A 152 -3.40 -18.74 -4.26
C GLN A 152 -3.21 -17.23 -4.08
N ARG A 153 -2.95 -16.48 -5.15
CA ARG A 153 -2.84 -15.01 -5.07
C ARG A 153 -4.14 -14.35 -4.60
N VAL A 154 -5.29 -14.82 -5.11
CA VAL A 154 -6.60 -14.30 -4.68
C VAL A 154 -6.84 -14.63 -3.21
N ARG A 155 -6.51 -15.84 -2.77
CA ARG A 155 -6.62 -16.27 -1.38
C ARG A 155 -5.77 -15.41 -0.45
N GLN A 156 -4.50 -15.18 -0.77
CA GLN A 156 -3.62 -14.32 0.01
C GLN A 156 -4.17 -12.90 0.15
N LEU A 157 -4.66 -12.32 -0.96
CA LEU A 157 -5.24 -10.98 -0.96
C LEU A 157 -6.49 -10.89 -0.09
N LEU A 158 -7.39 -11.89 -0.20
CA LEU A 158 -8.61 -11.95 0.63
C LEU A 158 -8.28 -12.10 2.11
N PHE A 159 -7.36 -12.99 2.48
CA PHE A 159 -6.94 -13.15 3.87
C PHE A 159 -6.35 -11.86 4.44
N SER A 160 -5.51 -11.17 3.67
CA SER A 160 -4.94 -9.88 4.10
C SER A 160 -6.03 -8.80 4.27
N ALA A 161 -7.01 -8.75 3.36
CA ALA A 161 -8.12 -7.81 3.44
C ALA A 161 -9.04 -8.09 4.64
N VAL A 162 -9.41 -9.36 4.87
CA VAL A 162 -10.24 -9.78 6.03
C VAL A 162 -9.52 -9.46 7.33
N ARG A 163 -8.24 -9.83 7.45
CA ARG A 163 -7.44 -9.54 8.64
C ARG A 163 -7.35 -8.04 8.91
N ALA A 164 -7.25 -7.21 7.88
CA ALA A 164 -7.26 -5.77 8.02
C ALA A 164 -8.61 -5.23 8.52
N VAL A 165 -9.73 -5.83 8.10
CA VAL A 165 -11.08 -5.48 8.63
C VAL A 165 -11.26 -5.94 10.07
N GLU A 166 -10.81 -7.16 10.42
CA GLU A 166 -10.90 -7.69 11.79
C GLU A 166 -10.09 -6.88 12.80
N SER A 167 -9.09 -6.12 12.34
CA SER A 167 -8.25 -5.28 13.19
C SER A 167 -8.80 -3.85 13.39
N LEU A 168 -9.84 -3.43 12.65
CA LEU A 168 -10.54 -2.15 12.83
C LEU A 168 -11.49 -2.19 14.02
#